data_4c59977dd081aea6566b4945cb38b1ef
#
_entry.id   4c59977dd081aea6566b4945cb38b1ef
#
_cell.length_a   1.000
_cell.length_b   1.000
_cell.length_c   1.000
_cell.angle_alpha   90.00
_cell.angle_beta   90.00
_cell.angle_gamma   90.00
#
_symmetry.space_group_name_H-M   'P 1'
#
loop_
_entity.id
_entity.type
_entity.pdbx_description
1 polymer ?
#
loop_
_entity_poly.entity_id
_entity_poly.type
_entity_poly.pdbx_seq_one_letter_code
_entity_poly.pdbx_strand_id
1 'polypeptide(L)'
;MKLGDLQLSPRHLINGRWEIGTTTGISTNPSDTREVVAEYARADRNQTELAVRAAADALPTWSQSTPQRRADVLDMIGSELLARKDELGALLAREEGKTLPEGIAEVARSGQIFKFFAGEALRIQGELLASVRQGVQVDVTREPVGVVGIIAPWNFPFAIPAWKIAPALAYGNTVVFKPAELVPACGWALAEIISRSGLPAGAFNLVMGSGREVGQTLVDHPLVNALSFTGSIATGDRILRAASARRAKVQLEMGGKNPLIVLADADLDQAVDCALQGSYFSTGQRCTASSRLIVEAEVHDAFVARLRNRLASLKVGHALERGTEMGPVVDDNQLAQNLDYIDIAKSEGAEHVWGGERLERPTPGHYMSPALFLARPEHRVAREEIFGPVACVLRADDYEHALALANDTPFGLCAGICTTSLKRAMHFKRHAAVGMTMVNLPTAGVDFHVPFGGRKESSYGAREQGRYAAEFYTTVKTGYMLA
;
A
#
# COMPACT_ATOMS: atom_id res chain seq x y z
N MET A 1 -21.04 -1.19 -22.32
CA MET A 1 -20.75 -2.22 -21.32
C MET A 1 -19.49 -1.76 -20.60
N LYS A 2 -19.55 -1.49 -19.30
CA LYS A 2 -18.42 -0.95 -18.54
C LYS A 2 -17.54 -2.12 -18.07
N LEU A 3 -16.21 -1.92 -17.93
CA LEU A 3 -15.29 -2.93 -17.39
C LEU A 3 -15.79 -3.53 -16.06
N GLY A 4 -16.52 -2.73 -15.26
CA GLY A 4 -17.10 -3.18 -14.00
C GLY A 4 -18.20 -4.24 -14.10
N ASP A 5 -18.71 -4.55 -15.29
CA ASP A 5 -19.82 -5.49 -15.50
C ASP A 5 -19.40 -6.74 -16.30
N LEU A 6 -18.11 -6.85 -16.68
CA LEU A 6 -17.60 -7.89 -17.55
C LEU A 6 -16.74 -8.91 -16.79
N GLN A 7 -16.81 -10.16 -17.20
CA GLN A 7 -15.72 -11.11 -16.94
C GLN A 7 -14.53 -10.73 -17.82
N LEU A 8 -13.38 -10.46 -17.20
CA LEU A 8 -12.18 -10.01 -17.87
C LEU A 8 -11.24 -11.18 -18.18
N SER A 9 -10.43 -11.03 -19.21
CA SER A 9 -9.37 -12.00 -19.57
C SER A 9 -8.02 -11.28 -19.65
N PRO A 10 -7.45 -10.86 -18.50
CA PRO A 10 -6.18 -10.15 -18.43
C PRO A 10 -5.02 -10.95 -19.02
N ARG A 11 -4.20 -10.30 -19.84
CA ARG A 11 -2.98 -10.85 -20.46
C ARG A 11 -1.75 -10.12 -19.93
N HIS A 12 -0.57 -10.71 -20.11
CA HIS A 12 0.70 -10.04 -19.83
C HIS A 12 0.95 -8.93 -20.84
N LEU A 13 1.63 -7.88 -20.42
CA LEU A 13 2.19 -6.87 -21.33
C LEU A 13 3.71 -7.02 -21.33
N ILE A 14 4.27 -7.56 -22.41
CA ILE A 14 5.72 -7.79 -22.55
C ILE A 14 6.18 -7.11 -23.83
N ASN A 15 7.16 -6.21 -23.74
CA ASN A 15 7.70 -5.46 -24.87
C ASN A 15 6.62 -4.80 -25.76
N GLY A 16 5.62 -4.18 -25.12
CA GLY A 16 4.51 -3.50 -25.79
C GLY A 16 3.46 -4.42 -26.45
N ARG A 17 3.52 -5.73 -26.19
CA ARG A 17 2.59 -6.72 -26.75
C ARG A 17 1.82 -7.43 -25.62
N TRP A 18 0.54 -7.69 -25.89
CA TRP A 18 -0.32 -8.47 -25.00
C TRP A 18 -0.11 -9.96 -25.28
N GLU A 19 0.42 -10.68 -24.26
CA GLU A 19 0.80 -12.09 -24.35
C GLU A 19 -0.10 -12.94 -23.47
N ILE A 20 -0.45 -14.14 -23.95
CA ILE A 20 -1.13 -15.17 -23.13
C ILE A 20 -0.15 -15.77 -22.11
N GLY A 21 -0.67 -16.30 -21.01
CA GLY A 21 0.13 -17.06 -20.04
C GLY A 21 0.38 -18.49 -20.44
N THR A 22 1.30 -19.13 -19.75
CA THR A 22 1.51 -20.59 -19.86
C THR A 22 0.38 -21.39 -19.17
N THR A 23 -0.25 -20.77 -18.18
CA THR A 23 -1.45 -21.26 -17.49
C THR A 23 -2.39 -20.09 -17.20
N THR A 24 -3.58 -20.38 -16.66
CA THR A 24 -4.54 -19.37 -16.22
C THR A 24 -4.81 -19.47 -14.72
N GLY A 25 -5.28 -18.38 -14.14
CA GLY A 25 -5.81 -18.28 -12.79
C GLY A 25 -7.16 -17.57 -12.80
N ILE A 26 -7.89 -17.65 -11.71
CA ILE A 26 -9.20 -17.04 -11.55
C ILE A 26 -9.15 -16.07 -10.36
N SER A 27 -9.72 -14.86 -10.52
CA SER A 27 -10.11 -13.99 -9.41
C SER A 27 -11.62 -13.96 -9.29
N THR A 28 -12.11 -14.00 -8.06
CA THR A 28 -13.53 -14.03 -7.73
C THR A 28 -13.92 -12.82 -6.91
N ASN A 29 -15.20 -12.45 -6.97
CA ASN A 29 -15.74 -11.35 -6.16
C ASN A 29 -15.89 -11.81 -4.70
N PRO A 30 -15.18 -11.18 -3.73
CA PRO A 30 -15.32 -11.55 -2.32
C PRO A 30 -16.71 -11.23 -1.73
N SER A 31 -17.49 -10.38 -2.39
CA SER A 31 -18.90 -10.12 -2.04
C SER A 31 -19.87 -11.17 -2.58
N ASP A 32 -19.51 -11.91 -3.64
CA ASP A 32 -20.26 -13.04 -4.18
C ASP A 32 -19.29 -14.04 -4.82
N THR A 33 -18.90 -15.05 -4.09
CA THR A 33 -17.89 -16.04 -4.51
C THR A 33 -18.30 -16.90 -5.72
N ARG A 34 -19.55 -16.78 -6.19
CA ARG A 34 -20.02 -17.40 -7.44
C ARG A 34 -19.64 -16.57 -8.66
N GLU A 35 -19.29 -15.30 -8.46
CA GLU A 35 -18.94 -14.39 -9.55
C GLU A 35 -17.44 -14.44 -9.85
N VAL A 36 -17.10 -14.85 -11.07
CA VAL A 36 -15.74 -14.75 -11.61
C VAL A 36 -15.53 -13.34 -12.17
N VAL A 37 -14.60 -12.58 -11.58
CA VAL A 37 -14.23 -11.25 -12.05
C VAL A 37 -13.30 -11.34 -13.25
N ALA A 38 -12.29 -12.21 -13.16
CA ALA A 38 -11.32 -12.40 -14.23
C ALA A 38 -10.79 -13.84 -14.30
N GLU A 39 -10.58 -14.33 -15.54
CA GLU A 39 -9.70 -15.44 -15.83
C GLU A 39 -8.42 -14.86 -16.45
N TYR A 40 -7.32 -14.88 -15.71
CA TYR A 40 -6.09 -14.14 -16.05
C TYR A 40 -4.93 -15.08 -16.43
N ALA A 41 -4.06 -14.57 -17.28
CA ALA A 41 -2.83 -15.23 -17.68
C ALA A 41 -1.85 -15.34 -16.49
N ARG A 42 -1.23 -16.51 -16.31
CA ARG A 42 -0.11 -16.74 -15.39
C ARG A 42 1.17 -16.96 -16.16
N ALA A 43 2.18 -16.13 -15.85
CA ALA A 43 3.51 -16.23 -16.44
C ALA A 43 4.33 -17.33 -15.73
N ASP A 44 5.19 -17.93 -16.49
CA ASP A 44 6.30 -18.74 -15.99
C ASP A 44 7.58 -17.90 -15.83
N ARG A 45 8.66 -18.58 -15.47
CA ARG A 45 10.00 -17.98 -15.35
C ARG A 45 10.46 -17.37 -16.67
N ASN A 46 10.26 -18.08 -17.80
CA ASN A 46 10.76 -17.62 -19.11
C ASN A 46 10.08 -16.31 -19.55
N GLN A 47 8.76 -16.21 -19.40
CA GLN A 47 8.01 -14.99 -19.71
C GLN A 47 8.46 -13.83 -18.82
N THR A 48 8.75 -14.09 -17.53
CA THR A 48 9.29 -13.09 -16.61
C THR A 48 10.66 -12.61 -17.04
N GLU A 49 11.56 -13.52 -17.43
CA GLU A 49 12.89 -13.18 -17.96
C GLU A 49 12.80 -12.36 -19.26
N LEU A 50 11.86 -12.68 -20.16
CA LEU A 50 11.59 -11.89 -21.37
C LEU A 50 11.17 -10.45 -21.04
N ALA A 51 10.29 -10.28 -20.03
CA ALA A 51 9.86 -8.96 -19.58
C ALA A 51 11.03 -8.15 -19.00
N VAL A 52 11.91 -8.77 -18.22
CA VAL A 52 13.12 -8.11 -17.67
C VAL A 52 14.10 -7.72 -18.78
N ARG A 53 14.32 -8.58 -19.77
CA ARG A 53 15.16 -8.26 -20.93
C ARG A 53 14.57 -7.10 -21.73
N ALA A 54 13.27 -7.13 -22.01
CA ALA A 54 12.57 -6.03 -22.70
C ALA A 54 12.73 -4.69 -21.93
N ALA A 55 12.66 -4.73 -20.60
CA ALA A 55 12.90 -3.55 -19.77
C ALA A 55 14.35 -3.06 -19.85
N ALA A 56 15.33 -3.95 -19.87
CA ALA A 56 16.74 -3.60 -20.01
C ALA A 56 17.03 -3.00 -21.39
N ASP A 57 16.47 -3.56 -22.47
CA ASP A 57 16.65 -3.09 -23.84
C ASP A 57 16.00 -1.70 -24.06
N ALA A 58 14.87 -1.42 -23.40
CA ALA A 58 14.19 -0.13 -23.49
C ALA A 58 14.83 0.98 -22.64
N LEU A 59 15.64 0.63 -21.64
CA LEU A 59 16.22 1.57 -20.67
C LEU A 59 17.02 2.70 -21.32
N PRO A 60 17.93 2.47 -22.27
CA PRO A 60 18.69 3.57 -22.89
C PRO A 60 17.79 4.62 -23.55
N THR A 61 16.76 4.18 -24.26
CA THR A 61 15.82 5.08 -24.94
C THR A 61 14.98 5.89 -23.95
N TRP A 62 14.47 5.25 -22.90
CA TRP A 62 13.61 5.92 -21.93
C TRP A 62 14.41 6.84 -21.00
N SER A 63 15.55 6.39 -20.50
CA SER A 63 16.40 7.17 -19.58
C SER A 63 16.92 8.46 -20.19
N GLN A 64 17.15 8.46 -21.51
CA GLN A 64 17.62 9.62 -22.27
C GLN A 64 16.48 10.50 -22.82
N SER A 65 15.21 10.11 -22.60
CA SER A 65 14.07 10.92 -23.00
C SER A 65 14.06 12.26 -22.25
N THR A 66 13.48 13.29 -22.88
CA THR A 66 13.37 14.60 -22.23
C THR A 66 12.46 14.54 -21.01
N PRO A 67 12.69 15.38 -19.98
CA PRO A 67 11.78 15.52 -18.85
C PRO A 67 10.34 15.80 -19.27
N GLN A 68 10.14 16.64 -20.34
CA GLN A 68 8.81 16.93 -20.87
C GLN A 68 8.09 15.68 -21.37
N ARG A 69 8.78 14.82 -22.15
CA ARG A 69 8.17 13.58 -22.64
C ARG A 69 7.73 12.67 -21.49
N ARG A 70 8.53 12.58 -20.44
CA ARG A 70 8.17 11.80 -19.24
C ARG A 70 6.97 12.40 -18.51
N ALA A 71 6.94 13.73 -18.39
CA ALA A 71 5.82 14.45 -17.81
C ALA A 71 4.52 14.22 -18.60
N ASP A 72 4.56 14.35 -19.93
CA ASP A 72 3.38 14.17 -20.81
C ASP A 72 2.79 12.76 -20.69
N VAL A 73 3.64 11.74 -20.67
CA VAL A 73 3.22 10.33 -20.49
C VAL A 73 2.52 10.14 -19.14
N LEU A 74 3.12 10.62 -18.06
CA LEU A 74 2.55 10.48 -16.72
C LEU A 74 1.26 11.30 -16.55
N ASP A 75 1.21 12.48 -17.15
CA ASP A 75 0.02 13.34 -17.14
C ASP A 75 -1.16 12.68 -17.86
N MET A 76 -0.91 12.05 -19.01
CA MET A 76 -1.91 11.28 -19.76
C MET A 76 -2.46 10.13 -18.91
N ILE A 77 -1.58 9.32 -18.28
CA ILE A 77 -1.99 8.21 -17.41
C ILE A 77 -2.85 8.72 -16.26
N GLY A 78 -2.40 9.77 -15.57
CA GLY A 78 -3.14 10.38 -14.47
C GLY A 78 -4.50 10.93 -14.89
N SER A 79 -4.58 11.56 -16.05
CA SER A 79 -5.84 12.10 -16.62
C SER A 79 -6.84 11.00 -16.90
N GLU A 80 -6.40 9.90 -17.50
CA GLU A 80 -7.28 8.78 -17.83
C GLU A 80 -7.77 8.03 -16.58
N LEU A 81 -6.92 7.82 -15.58
CA LEU A 81 -7.33 7.26 -14.28
C LEU A 81 -8.41 8.12 -13.62
N LEU A 82 -8.25 9.45 -13.62
CA LEU A 82 -9.25 10.37 -13.07
C LEU A 82 -10.56 10.34 -13.85
N ALA A 83 -10.48 10.28 -15.19
CA ALA A 83 -11.67 10.23 -16.05
C ALA A 83 -12.46 8.91 -15.89
N ARG A 84 -11.78 7.80 -15.60
CA ARG A 84 -12.37 6.46 -15.46
C ARG A 84 -12.50 5.99 -14.01
N LYS A 85 -12.37 6.87 -13.02
CA LYS A 85 -12.33 6.49 -11.60
C LYS A 85 -13.57 5.72 -11.13
N ASP A 86 -14.75 6.05 -11.65
CA ASP A 86 -15.99 5.37 -11.25
C ASP A 86 -16.04 3.94 -11.82
N GLU A 87 -15.63 3.76 -13.08
CA GLU A 87 -15.53 2.46 -13.73
C GLU A 87 -14.49 1.54 -13.07
N LEU A 88 -13.28 2.08 -12.86
CA LEU A 88 -12.16 1.35 -12.27
C LEU A 88 -12.37 1.12 -10.77
N GLY A 89 -13.03 2.05 -10.07
CA GLY A 89 -13.44 1.89 -8.68
C GLY A 89 -14.47 0.76 -8.50
N ALA A 90 -15.40 0.61 -9.45
CA ALA A 90 -16.33 -0.52 -9.46
C ALA A 90 -15.61 -1.86 -9.73
N LEU A 91 -14.63 -1.89 -10.63
CA LEU A 91 -13.78 -3.07 -10.83
C LEU A 91 -13.02 -3.44 -9.55
N LEU A 92 -12.43 -2.46 -8.88
CA LEU A 92 -11.71 -2.66 -7.63
C LEU A 92 -12.63 -3.21 -6.54
N ALA A 93 -13.82 -2.62 -6.35
CA ALA A 93 -14.79 -3.10 -5.37
C ALA A 93 -15.24 -4.55 -5.64
N ARG A 94 -15.37 -4.96 -6.91
CA ARG A 94 -15.67 -6.34 -7.30
C ARG A 94 -14.51 -7.30 -7.02
N GLU A 95 -13.28 -6.88 -7.24
CA GLU A 95 -12.13 -7.80 -7.20
C GLU A 95 -11.51 -7.91 -5.80
N GLU A 96 -11.49 -6.80 -5.03
CA GLU A 96 -10.84 -6.76 -3.71
C GLU A 96 -11.85 -6.73 -2.54
N GLY A 97 -13.04 -6.17 -2.77
CA GLY A 97 -14.11 -6.17 -1.76
C GLY A 97 -14.27 -4.89 -0.95
N LYS A 98 -13.40 -3.87 -1.10
CA LYS A 98 -13.64 -2.58 -0.45
C LYS A 98 -14.87 -1.89 -1.05
N THR A 99 -15.51 -1.03 -0.28
CA THR A 99 -16.74 -0.37 -0.72
C THR A 99 -16.52 0.46 -1.98
N LEU A 100 -17.57 0.62 -2.78
CA LEU A 100 -17.50 1.41 -4.02
C LEU A 100 -16.95 2.83 -3.81
N PRO A 101 -17.35 3.60 -2.79
CA PRO A 101 -16.74 4.91 -2.52
C PRO A 101 -15.24 4.85 -2.25
N GLU A 102 -14.77 3.84 -1.50
CA GLU A 102 -13.35 3.63 -1.23
C GLU A 102 -12.59 3.26 -2.50
N GLY A 103 -13.15 2.40 -3.35
CA GLY A 103 -12.58 2.04 -4.65
C GLY A 103 -12.43 3.24 -5.57
N ILE A 104 -13.46 4.08 -5.69
CA ILE A 104 -13.42 5.31 -6.48
C ILE A 104 -12.37 6.29 -5.94
N ALA A 105 -12.29 6.45 -4.62
CA ALA A 105 -11.30 7.33 -3.98
C ALA A 105 -9.86 6.84 -4.21
N GLU A 106 -9.63 5.52 -4.19
CA GLU A 106 -8.32 4.94 -4.46
C GLU A 106 -7.86 5.18 -5.91
N VAL A 107 -8.74 4.96 -6.88
CA VAL A 107 -8.41 5.23 -8.29
C VAL A 107 -8.15 6.72 -8.53
N ALA A 108 -8.96 7.60 -7.94
CA ALA A 108 -8.75 9.04 -8.01
C ALA A 108 -7.38 9.44 -7.43
N ARG A 109 -7.02 8.88 -6.27
CA ARG A 109 -5.70 9.08 -5.65
C ARG A 109 -4.57 8.61 -6.58
N SER A 110 -4.75 7.46 -7.24
CA SER A 110 -3.76 6.94 -8.19
C SER A 110 -3.53 7.89 -9.36
N GLY A 111 -4.60 8.47 -9.90
CA GLY A 111 -4.50 9.51 -10.92
C GLY A 111 -3.76 10.76 -10.43
N GLN A 112 -4.03 11.20 -9.21
CA GLN A 112 -3.33 12.33 -8.58
C GLN A 112 -1.83 12.04 -8.37
N ILE A 113 -1.45 10.81 -8.02
CA ILE A 113 -0.05 10.39 -7.90
C ILE A 113 0.68 10.52 -9.25
N PHE A 114 0.11 10.00 -10.34
CA PHE A 114 0.70 10.15 -11.67
C PHE A 114 0.82 11.63 -12.08
N LYS A 115 -0.19 12.47 -11.79
CA LYS A 115 -0.13 13.93 -12.02
C LYS A 115 0.99 14.60 -11.21
N PHE A 116 1.16 14.22 -9.94
CA PHE A 116 2.23 14.73 -9.10
C PHE A 116 3.61 14.40 -9.70
N PHE A 117 3.84 13.15 -10.08
CA PHE A 117 5.11 12.75 -10.67
C PHE A 117 5.33 13.24 -12.10
N ALA A 118 4.29 13.58 -12.86
CA ALA A 118 4.41 14.34 -14.09
C ALA A 118 5.09 15.70 -13.84
N GLY A 119 4.68 16.39 -12.76
CA GLY A 119 5.34 17.61 -12.30
C GLY A 119 6.76 17.39 -11.79
N GLU A 120 7.00 16.30 -11.05
CA GLU A 120 8.33 15.98 -10.50
C GLU A 120 9.33 15.58 -11.61
N ALA A 121 8.88 15.01 -12.72
CA ALA A 121 9.75 14.74 -13.87
C ALA A 121 10.44 16.01 -14.40
N LEU A 122 9.79 17.18 -14.28
CA LEU A 122 10.35 18.49 -14.66
C LEU A 122 11.22 19.12 -13.55
N ARG A 123 11.22 18.56 -12.33
CA ARG A 123 11.90 19.14 -11.16
C ARG A 123 13.06 18.28 -10.65
N ILE A 124 13.61 17.43 -11.52
CA ILE A 124 14.80 16.63 -11.16
C ILE A 124 15.95 17.59 -10.90
N GLN A 125 16.40 17.64 -9.65
CA GLN A 125 17.42 18.56 -9.21
C GLN A 125 18.81 17.94 -9.27
N GLY A 126 19.80 18.76 -9.62
CA GLY A 126 21.22 18.55 -9.42
C GLY A 126 21.80 19.69 -8.63
N GLU A 127 23.11 19.66 -8.39
CA GLU A 127 23.83 20.69 -7.67
C GLU A 127 25.03 21.15 -8.49
N LEU A 128 25.36 22.43 -8.43
CA LEU A 128 26.61 22.99 -8.91
C LEU A 128 27.41 23.47 -7.71
N LEU A 129 28.55 22.86 -7.46
CA LEU A 129 29.36 23.11 -6.26
C LEU A 129 30.69 23.79 -6.65
N ALA A 130 31.17 24.65 -5.76
CA ALA A 130 32.51 25.21 -5.90
C ALA A 130 33.58 24.12 -5.60
N SER A 131 34.55 23.97 -6.49
CA SER A 131 35.69 23.09 -6.23
C SER A 131 36.70 23.76 -5.29
N VAL A 132 37.37 22.97 -4.48
CA VAL A 132 38.55 23.39 -3.71
C VAL A 132 39.79 23.54 -4.60
N ARG A 133 39.72 23.14 -5.87
CA ARG A 133 40.77 23.23 -6.87
C ARG A 133 40.49 24.40 -7.80
N GLN A 134 41.50 25.23 -8.07
CA GLN A 134 41.37 26.38 -8.96
C GLN A 134 41.01 25.93 -10.40
N GLY A 135 40.04 26.58 -11.01
CA GLY A 135 39.60 26.34 -12.38
C GLY A 135 38.77 25.08 -12.59
N VAL A 136 38.45 24.33 -11.54
CA VAL A 136 37.63 23.11 -11.63
C VAL A 136 36.18 23.42 -11.29
N GLN A 137 35.26 23.00 -12.14
CA GLN A 137 33.83 22.99 -11.90
C GLN A 137 33.40 21.61 -11.40
N VAL A 138 32.45 21.58 -10.48
CA VAL A 138 31.86 20.32 -9.95
C VAL A 138 30.35 20.38 -10.12
N ASP A 139 29.78 19.38 -10.79
CA ASP A 139 28.36 19.16 -10.88
C ASP A 139 27.97 17.83 -10.25
N VAL A 140 26.78 17.80 -9.65
CA VAL A 140 26.16 16.60 -9.10
C VAL A 140 24.85 16.38 -9.82
N THR A 141 24.68 15.23 -10.43
CA THR A 141 23.48 14.87 -11.19
C THR A 141 22.80 13.64 -10.58
N ARG A 142 21.50 13.47 -10.88
CA ARG A 142 20.75 12.25 -10.55
C ARG A 142 20.49 11.48 -11.83
N GLU A 143 20.85 10.20 -11.82
CA GLU A 143 20.65 9.26 -12.92
C GLU A 143 19.67 8.17 -12.50
N PRO A 144 18.88 7.57 -13.44
CA PRO A 144 18.00 6.45 -13.11
C PRO A 144 18.79 5.27 -12.58
N VAL A 145 18.20 4.52 -11.65
CA VAL A 145 18.82 3.32 -11.08
C VAL A 145 18.88 2.17 -12.11
N GLY A 146 17.96 2.13 -13.07
CA GLY A 146 17.90 1.13 -14.14
C GLY A 146 16.56 0.40 -14.24
N VAL A 147 16.58 -0.92 -14.35
CA VAL A 147 15.37 -1.76 -14.36
C VAL A 147 14.86 -1.93 -12.93
N VAL A 148 13.59 -1.59 -12.71
CA VAL A 148 12.92 -1.70 -11.41
C VAL A 148 11.90 -2.83 -11.45
N GLY A 149 12.11 -3.85 -10.60
CA GLY A 149 11.10 -4.85 -10.29
C GLY A 149 10.12 -4.32 -9.23
N ILE A 150 8.83 -4.30 -9.54
CA ILE A 150 7.78 -3.85 -8.64
C ILE A 150 6.87 -5.02 -8.28
N ILE A 151 6.76 -5.32 -6.99
CA ILE A 151 5.87 -6.36 -6.47
C ILE A 151 4.90 -5.69 -5.50
N ALA A 152 3.61 -5.64 -5.87
CA ALA A 152 2.58 -4.95 -5.11
C ALA A 152 1.58 -5.92 -4.46
N PRO A 153 0.99 -5.54 -3.31
CA PRO A 153 -0.02 -6.32 -2.61
C PRO A 153 -1.40 -6.14 -3.24
N TRP A 154 -2.37 -6.81 -2.64
CA TRP A 154 -3.76 -6.82 -3.10
C TRP A 154 -4.64 -5.70 -2.52
N ASN A 155 -4.30 -5.14 -1.35
CA ASN A 155 -5.20 -4.28 -0.59
C ASN A 155 -5.37 -2.85 -1.13
N PHE A 156 -4.43 -2.36 -1.95
CA PHE A 156 -4.54 -1.11 -2.70
C PHE A 156 -4.00 -1.30 -4.13
N PRO A 157 -4.75 -2.02 -4.99
CA PRO A 157 -4.24 -2.52 -6.27
C PRO A 157 -4.03 -1.44 -7.34
N PHE A 158 -4.52 -0.23 -7.14
CA PHE A 158 -4.22 0.94 -7.97
C PHE A 158 -3.23 1.89 -7.30
N ALA A 159 -3.44 2.25 -6.03
CA ALA A 159 -2.65 3.29 -5.38
C ALA A 159 -1.20 2.84 -5.10
N ILE A 160 -0.99 1.62 -4.59
CA ILE A 160 0.37 1.12 -4.32
C ILE A 160 1.17 0.94 -5.60
N PRO A 161 0.68 0.32 -6.67
CA PRO A 161 1.36 0.34 -7.95
C PRO A 161 1.62 1.75 -8.48
N ALA A 162 0.65 2.67 -8.38
CA ALA A 162 0.81 4.03 -8.88
C ALA A 162 1.98 4.76 -8.23
N TRP A 163 2.13 4.70 -6.90
CA TRP A 163 3.21 5.40 -6.22
C TRP A 163 4.59 4.75 -6.37
N LYS A 164 4.65 3.55 -6.97
CA LYS A 164 5.90 2.87 -7.35
C LYS A 164 6.24 3.09 -8.83
N ILE A 165 5.25 2.91 -9.70
CA ILE A 165 5.42 3.01 -11.16
C ILE A 165 5.65 4.46 -11.58
N ALA A 166 4.85 5.41 -11.07
CA ALA A 166 4.94 6.81 -11.48
C ALA A 166 6.34 7.41 -11.21
N PRO A 167 6.93 7.32 -10.00
CA PRO A 167 8.29 7.81 -9.79
C PRO A 167 9.34 7.02 -10.57
N ALA A 168 9.21 5.68 -10.71
CA ALA A 168 10.14 4.91 -11.52
C ALA A 168 10.24 5.48 -12.94
N LEU A 169 9.09 5.68 -13.59
CA LEU A 169 9.03 6.24 -14.96
C LEU A 169 9.42 7.72 -15.00
N ALA A 170 9.03 8.53 -14.02
CA ALA A 170 9.39 9.96 -13.94
C ALA A 170 10.91 10.18 -13.95
N TYR A 171 11.63 9.34 -13.22
CA TYR A 171 13.08 9.42 -13.12
C TYR A 171 13.83 8.63 -14.20
N GLY A 172 13.13 8.11 -15.22
CA GLY A 172 13.73 7.48 -16.40
C GLY A 172 14.09 6.01 -16.24
N ASN A 173 13.57 5.34 -15.21
CA ASN A 173 13.72 3.89 -15.04
C ASN A 173 12.72 3.13 -15.91
N THR A 174 13.01 1.88 -16.20
CA THR A 174 12.06 0.93 -16.78
C THR A 174 11.50 0.00 -15.71
N VAL A 175 10.31 -0.57 -15.95
CA VAL A 175 9.53 -1.25 -14.94
C VAL A 175 9.11 -2.64 -15.40
N VAL A 176 9.26 -3.62 -14.51
CA VAL A 176 8.57 -4.91 -14.58
C VAL A 176 7.65 -5.02 -13.35
N PHE A 177 6.35 -4.96 -13.59
CA PHE A 177 5.32 -4.95 -12.55
C PHE A 177 4.66 -6.30 -12.36
N LYS A 178 4.63 -6.76 -11.13
CA LYS A 178 3.90 -7.95 -10.67
C LYS A 178 2.81 -7.55 -9.68
N PRO A 179 1.52 -7.53 -10.06
CA PRO A 179 0.41 -7.36 -9.12
C PRO A 179 0.22 -8.61 -8.25
N ALA A 180 -0.56 -8.49 -7.18
CA ALA A 180 -0.98 -9.66 -6.41
C ALA A 180 -1.95 -10.55 -7.21
N GLU A 181 -1.95 -11.84 -6.91
CA GLU A 181 -2.78 -12.85 -7.61
C GLU A 181 -4.28 -12.71 -7.29
N LEU A 182 -4.63 -12.01 -6.21
CA LEU A 182 -6.02 -11.75 -5.82
C LEU A 182 -6.67 -10.61 -6.62
N VAL A 183 -5.86 -9.73 -7.24
CA VAL A 183 -6.34 -8.51 -7.92
C VAL A 183 -5.70 -8.33 -9.31
N PRO A 184 -5.66 -9.36 -10.15
CA PRO A 184 -5.03 -9.31 -11.46
C PRO A 184 -5.72 -8.37 -12.43
N ALA A 185 -7.03 -8.22 -12.36
CA ALA A 185 -7.79 -7.36 -13.26
C ALA A 185 -7.53 -5.87 -12.98
N CYS A 186 -7.37 -5.47 -11.72
CA CYS A 186 -6.95 -4.12 -11.35
C CYS A 186 -5.54 -3.82 -11.88
N GLY A 187 -4.59 -4.74 -11.70
CA GLY A 187 -3.22 -4.61 -12.23
C GLY A 187 -3.19 -4.51 -13.75
N TRP A 188 -3.99 -5.32 -14.44
CA TRP A 188 -4.14 -5.29 -15.88
C TRP A 188 -4.78 -3.99 -16.39
N ALA A 189 -5.84 -3.50 -15.74
CA ALA A 189 -6.50 -2.26 -16.13
C ALA A 189 -5.57 -1.05 -16.03
N LEU A 190 -4.71 -1.00 -14.99
CA LEU A 190 -3.66 0.01 -14.90
C LEU A 190 -2.64 -0.14 -16.04
N ALA A 191 -2.19 -1.35 -16.34
CA ALA A 191 -1.25 -1.63 -17.43
C ALA A 191 -1.84 -1.30 -18.81
N GLU A 192 -3.15 -1.50 -18.99
CA GLU A 192 -3.87 -1.15 -20.23
C GLU A 192 -3.81 0.36 -20.48
N ILE A 193 -4.05 1.17 -19.46
CA ILE A 193 -3.91 2.64 -19.56
C ILE A 193 -2.46 3.01 -19.87
N ILE A 194 -1.50 2.44 -19.16
CA ILE A 194 -0.07 2.71 -19.37
C ILE A 194 0.36 2.33 -20.78
N SER A 195 -0.13 1.22 -21.35
CA SER A 195 0.24 0.73 -22.68
C SER A 195 -0.10 1.71 -23.81
N ARG A 196 -1.09 2.59 -23.60
CA ARG A 196 -1.55 3.59 -24.55
C ARG A 196 -0.96 4.99 -24.34
N SER A 197 -0.13 5.16 -23.31
CA SER A 197 0.40 6.48 -22.91
C SER A 197 1.53 7.02 -23.79
N GLY A 198 1.97 6.27 -24.79
CA GLY A 198 3.10 6.64 -25.65
C GLY A 198 4.47 6.27 -25.05
N LEU A 199 4.52 5.45 -24.01
CA LEU A 199 5.75 4.82 -23.54
C LEU A 199 6.40 3.97 -24.64
N PRO A 200 7.74 3.94 -24.76
CA PRO A 200 8.41 2.97 -25.63
C PRO A 200 8.07 1.53 -25.24
N ALA A 201 7.99 0.65 -26.24
CA ALA A 201 7.84 -0.79 -25.98
C ALA A 201 8.95 -1.26 -25.03
N GLY A 202 8.59 -2.06 -24.03
CA GLY A 202 9.52 -2.54 -23.00
C GLY A 202 9.76 -1.60 -21.81
N ALA A 203 9.50 -0.29 -21.92
CA ALA A 203 9.72 0.63 -20.78
C ALA A 203 8.81 0.31 -19.57
N PHE A 204 7.64 -0.27 -19.81
CA PHE A 204 6.76 -0.85 -18.81
C PHE A 204 6.31 -2.24 -19.25
N ASN A 205 6.40 -3.22 -18.32
CA ASN A 205 5.97 -4.58 -18.55
C ASN A 205 5.10 -5.05 -17.38
N LEU A 206 4.03 -5.80 -17.68
CA LEU A 206 3.16 -6.46 -16.70
C LEU A 206 3.35 -7.97 -16.79
N VAL A 207 3.69 -8.61 -15.66
CA VAL A 207 3.73 -10.06 -15.53
C VAL A 207 2.91 -10.49 -14.32
N MET A 208 1.83 -11.24 -14.57
CA MET A 208 0.96 -11.78 -13.52
C MET A 208 1.35 -13.23 -13.23
N GLY A 209 1.18 -13.67 -11.99
CA GLY A 209 1.52 -15.02 -11.57
C GLY A 209 2.01 -15.08 -10.13
N SER A 210 2.46 -16.26 -9.71
CA SER A 210 2.78 -16.53 -8.32
C SER A 210 4.00 -15.76 -7.81
N GLY A 211 4.00 -15.48 -6.50
CA GLY A 211 5.17 -14.95 -5.82
C GLY A 211 6.39 -15.88 -5.93
N ARG A 212 6.13 -17.20 -5.94
CA ARG A 212 7.18 -18.23 -6.01
C ARG A 212 7.88 -18.25 -7.37
N GLU A 213 7.16 -18.03 -8.44
CA GLU A 213 7.69 -18.14 -9.80
C GLU A 213 8.07 -16.78 -10.37
N VAL A 214 7.09 -15.89 -10.55
CA VAL A 214 7.33 -14.54 -11.10
C VAL A 214 8.09 -13.65 -10.10
N GLY A 215 7.63 -13.63 -8.84
CA GLY A 215 8.26 -12.81 -7.81
C GLY A 215 9.72 -13.21 -7.57
N GLN A 216 10.00 -14.51 -7.40
CA GLN A 216 11.35 -14.99 -7.18
C GLN A 216 12.27 -14.73 -8.39
N THR A 217 11.75 -14.89 -9.62
CA THR A 217 12.52 -14.58 -10.84
C THR A 217 12.93 -13.12 -10.88
N LEU A 218 12.04 -12.18 -10.55
CA LEU A 218 12.37 -10.75 -10.47
C LEU A 218 13.45 -10.47 -9.40
N VAL A 219 13.33 -11.11 -8.24
CA VAL A 219 14.27 -10.93 -7.12
C VAL A 219 15.67 -11.42 -7.48
N ASP A 220 15.78 -12.53 -8.17
CA ASP A 220 17.07 -13.18 -8.48
C ASP A 220 17.71 -12.65 -9.77
N HIS A 221 16.95 -11.98 -10.65
CA HIS A 221 17.41 -11.64 -11.99
C HIS A 221 18.50 -10.54 -11.98
N PRO A 222 19.68 -10.79 -12.59
CA PRO A 222 20.83 -9.88 -12.50
C PRO A 222 20.61 -8.51 -13.17
N LEU A 223 19.72 -8.41 -14.16
CA LEU A 223 19.38 -7.14 -14.83
C LEU A 223 18.37 -6.29 -14.06
N VAL A 224 17.75 -6.78 -12.99
CA VAL A 224 16.88 -5.97 -12.11
C VAL A 224 17.75 -5.21 -11.12
N ASN A 225 17.90 -3.91 -11.32
CA ASN A 225 18.80 -3.05 -10.54
C ASN A 225 18.20 -2.63 -9.19
N ALA A 226 16.87 -2.55 -9.12
CA ALA A 226 16.16 -2.19 -7.90
C ALA A 226 14.86 -2.98 -7.74
N LEU A 227 14.48 -3.24 -6.48
CA LEU A 227 13.25 -3.94 -6.11
C LEU A 227 12.42 -3.08 -5.16
N SER A 228 11.21 -2.72 -5.56
CA SER A 228 10.22 -2.06 -4.71
C SER A 228 9.12 -3.07 -4.38
N PHE A 229 9.01 -3.41 -3.11
CA PHE A 229 8.07 -4.41 -2.60
C PHE A 229 7.15 -3.81 -1.53
N THR A 230 5.89 -4.19 -1.55
CA THR A 230 4.97 -4.00 -0.43
C THR A 230 4.27 -5.33 -0.13
N GLY A 231 4.26 -5.74 1.15
CA GLY A 231 3.64 -6.99 1.59
C GLY A 231 4.06 -7.41 3.01
N SER A 232 4.12 -8.72 3.28
CA SER A 232 4.46 -9.22 4.61
C SER A 232 5.95 -9.09 4.94
N ILE A 233 6.28 -8.91 6.24
CA ILE A 233 7.66 -8.84 6.76
C ILE A 233 8.46 -10.06 6.32
N ALA A 234 7.94 -11.27 6.50
CA ALA A 234 8.64 -12.50 6.16
C ALA A 234 9.04 -12.58 4.68
N THR A 235 8.23 -12.01 3.78
CA THR A 235 8.56 -11.93 2.35
C THR A 235 9.56 -10.81 2.08
N GLY A 236 9.39 -9.65 2.70
CA GLY A 236 10.32 -8.52 2.61
C GLY A 236 11.74 -8.91 3.02
N ASP A 237 11.89 -9.61 4.14
CA ASP A 237 13.17 -10.10 4.62
C ASP A 237 13.87 -11.05 3.64
N ARG A 238 13.10 -11.94 3.00
CA ARG A 238 13.65 -12.83 1.95
C ARG A 238 14.13 -12.04 0.74
N ILE A 239 13.34 -11.06 0.30
CA ILE A 239 13.70 -10.17 -0.81
C ILE A 239 14.96 -9.37 -0.46
N LEU A 240 15.03 -8.79 0.74
CA LEU A 240 16.19 -8.01 1.20
C LEU A 240 17.46 -8.84 1.15
N ARG A 241 17.44 -10.06 1.69
CA ARG A 241 18.61 -10.96 1.70
C ARG A 241 19.07 -11.33 0.29
N ALA A 242 18.14 -11.72 -0.59
CA ALA A 242 18.45 -12.12 -1.95
C ALA A 242 18.95 -10.94 -2.81
N ALA A 243 18.29 -9.79 -2.73
CA ALA A 243 18.64 -8.61 -3.51
C ALA A 243 19.98 -7.98 -3.05
N SER A 244 20.22 -7.89 -1.73
CA SER A 244 21.47 -7.34 -1.19
C SER A 244 22.69 -8.21 -1.54
N ALA A 245 22.54 -9.53 -1.66
CA ALA A 245 23.61 -10.43 -2.08
C ALA A 245 24.16 -10.08 -3.49
N ARG A 246 23.32 -9.54 -4.37
CA ARG A 246 23.70 -9.07 -5.71
C ARG A 246 23.79 -7.53 -5.84
N ARG A 247 23.72 -6.81 -4.72
CA ARG A 247 23.80 -5.34 -4.62
C ARG A 247 22.67 -4.58 -5.34
N ALA A 248 21.52 -5.20 -5.53
CA ALA A 248 20.35 -4.48 -6.01
C ALA A 248 19.81 -3.55 -4.92
N LYS A 249 19.33 -2.38 -5.32
CA LYS A 249 18.70 -1.43 -4.41
C LYS A 249 17.34 -1.97 -3.95
N VAL A 250 16.99 -1.82 -2.69
CA VAL A 250 15.74 -2.38 -2.13
C VAL A 250 14.96 -1.30 -1.39
N GLN A 251 13.66 -1.29 -1.61
CA GLN A 251 12.68 -0.51 -0.86
C GLN A 251 11.55 -1.45 -0.45
N LEU A 252 11.29 -1.56 0.84
CA LEU A 252 10.27 -2.43 1.41
C LEU A 252 9.30 -1.61 2.25
N GLU A 253 8.02 -1.79 1.99
CA GLU A 253 6.95 -1.35 2.86
C GLU A 253 6.17 -2.58 3.32
N MET A 254 6.07 -2.76 4.61
CA MET A 254 5.56 -3.98 5.22
C MET A 254 4.46 -3.68 6.23
N GLY A 255 4.11 -4.66 7.03
CA GLY A 255 3.02 -4.59 7.97
C GLY A 255 3.18 -3.58 9.09
N GLY A 256 2.12 -3.41 9.86
CA GLY A 256 2.04 -2.51 10.99
C GLY A 256 1.14 -3.06 12.10
N LYS A 257 1.36 -2.56 13.32
CA LYS A 257 0.46 -2.74 14.46
C LYS A 257 0.23 -1.38 15.11
N ASN A 258 -0.44 -0.51 14.35
CA ASN A 258 -0.45 0.92 14.62
C ASN A 258 -1.33 1.27 15.84
N PRO A 259 -0.80 2.08 16.77
CA PRO A 259 -1.55 2.59 17.90
C PRO A 259 -2.34 3.85 17.56
N LEU A 260 -3.52 3.98 18.17
CA LEU A 260 -4.24 5.23 18.34
C LEU A 260 -4.38 5.50 19.83
N ILE A 261 -3.73 6.55 20.34
CA ILE A 261 -3.84 6.98 21.73
C ILE A 261 -5.08 7.88 21.87
N VAL A 262 -5.86 7.66 22.94
CA VAL A 262 -7.00 8.53 23.31
C VAL A 262 -6.78 9.01 24.73
N LEU A 263 -6.54 10.31 24.91
CA LEU A 263 -6.28 10.91 26.20
C LEU A 263 -7.58 11.42 26.88
N ALA A 264 -7.53 11.66 28.18
CA ALA A 264 -8.67 12.10 28.98
C ALA A 264 -9.25 13.44 28.49
N ASP A 265 -8.41 14.31 27.92
CA ASP A 265 -8.79 15.61 27.35
C ASP A 265 -9.31 15.55 25.90
N ALA A 266 -9.38 14.36 25.29
CA ALA A 266 -9.84 14.21 23.92
C ALA A 266 -11.35 14.48 23.77
N ASP A 267 -11.73 15.00 22.59
CA ASP A 267 -13.12 14.91 22.15
C ASP A 267 -13.41 13.42 21.83
N LEU A 268 -14.23 12.81 22.68
CA LEU A 268 -14.50 11.36 22.60
C LEU A 268 -15.29 10.97 21.34
N ASP A 269 -16.13 11.83 20.82
CA ASP A 269 -16.89 11.53 19.58
C ASP A 269 -15.94 11.54 18.38
N GLN A 270 -15.04 12.53 18.31
CA GLN A 270 -13.97 12.55 17.31
C GLN A 270 -13.01 11.37 17.47
N ALA A 271 -12.63 11.01 18.70
CA ALA A 271 -11.74 9.88 18.96
C ALA A 271 -12.37 8.54 18.54
N VAL A 272 -13.66 8.35 18.77
CA VAL A 272 -14.42 7.17 18.32
C VAL A 272 -14.51 7.12 16.81
N ASP A 273 -14.75 8.24 16.14
CA ASP A 273 -14.75 8.31 14.66
C ASP A 273 -13.36 8.02 14.08
N CYS A 274 -12.28 8.52 14.69
CA CYS A 274 -10.91 8.19 14.31
C CYS A 274 -10.63 6.69 14.47
N ALA A 275 -11.06 6.09 15.57
CA ALA A 275 -10.90 4.65 15.82
C ALA A 275 -11.72 3.81 14.84
N LEU A 276 -12.98 4.17 14.59
CA LEU A 276 -13.86 3.47 13.64
C LEU A 276 -13.27 3.48 12.23
N GLN A 277 -12.94 4.67 11.72
CA GLN A 277 -12.37 4.81 10.39
C GLN A 277 -10.98 4.18 10.27
N GLY A 278 -10.15 4.35 11.30
CA GLY A 278 -8.80 3.82 11.33
C GLY A 278 -8.74 2.30 11.41
N SER A 279 -9.63 1.66 12.18
CA SER A 279 -9.57 0.22 12.47
C SER A 279 -10.40 -0.64 11.51
N TYR A 280 -11.53 -0.14 11.02
CA TYR A 280 -12.52 -1.01 10.38
C TYR A 280 -12.83 -0.66 8.92
N PHE A 281 -12.64 0.57 8.47
CA PHE A 281 -12.84 0.91 7.07
C PHE A 281 -11.82 0.21 6.17
N SER A 282 -12.18 -0.09 4.94
CA SER A 282 -11.53 -1.07 4.06
C SER A 282 -11.32 -2.43 4.76
N THR A 283 -12.30 -2.80 5.61
CA THR A 283 -12.33 -4.08 6.34
C THR A 283 -11.08 -4.29 7.23
N GLY A 284 -10.46 -3.18 7.70
CA GLY A 284 -9.20 -3.21 8.45
C GLY A 284 -7.99 -3.70 7.65
N GLN A 285 -8.12 -3.91 6.35
CA GLN A 285 -7.09 -4.47 5.44
C GLN A 285 -6.12 -3.39 4.96
N ARG A 286 -5.58 -2.62 5.90
CA ARG A 286 -4.65 -1.52 5.67
C ARG A 286 -3.40 -1.68 6.52
N CYS A 287 -2.23 -1.49 5.94
CA CYS A 287 -0.98 -1.43 6.71
C CYS A 287 -0.98 -0.31 7.76
N THR A 288 -1.78 0.74 7.53
CA THR A 288 -1.96 1.88 8.44
C THR A 288 -3.15 1.74 9.39
N ALA A 289 -3.83 0.58 9.45
CA ALA A 289 -4.99 0.40 10.33
C ALA A 289 -4.63 0.57 11.82
N SER A 290 -5.49 1.28 12.58
CA SER A 290 -5.37 1.46 14.03
C SER A 290 -5.88 0.22 14.75
N SER A 291 -5.07 -0.81 14.88
CA SER A 291 -5.50 -2.07 15.50
C SER A 291 -5.24 -2.15 17.01
N ARG A 292 -4.53 -1.13 17.58
CA ARG A 292 -4.26 -0.96 19.02
C ARG A 292 -4.80 0.39 19.48
N LEU A 293 -5.91 0.39 20.19
CA LEU A 293 -6.53 1.58 20.75
C LEU A 293 -6.07 1.74 22.20
N ILE A 294 -5.18 2.68 22.47
CA ILE A 294 -4.58 2.88 23.78
C ILE A 294 -5.30 4.04 24.47
N VAL A 295 -6.11 3.74 25.48
CA VAL A 295 -7.05 4.69 26.06
C VAL A 295 -6.70 4.99 27.51
N GLU A 296 -6.59 6.28 27.85
CA GLU A 296 -6.32 6.74 29.21
C GLU A 296 -7.45 6.33 30.16
N ALA A 297 -7.09 5.88 31.35
CA ALA A 297 -7.97 5.20 32.31
C ALA A 297 -9.27 5.97 32.62
N GLU A 298 -9.20 7.30 32.66
CA GLU A 298 -10.33 8.19 33.01
C GLU A 298 -11.47 8.11 31.97
N VAL A 299 -11.15 7.93 30.69
CA VAL A 299 -12.14 7.92 29.60
C VAL A 299 -12.32 6.54 28.97
N HIS A 300 -11.60 5.53 29.45
CA HIS A 300 -11.56 4.18 28.89
C HIS A 300 -12.96 3.57 28.71
N ASP A 301 -13.75 3.49 29.77
CA ASP A 301 -15.03 2.79 29.73
C ASP A 301 -16.06 3.54 28.87
N ALA A 302 -16.03 4.88 28.92
CA ALA A 302 -16.88 5.72 28.07
C ALA A 302 -16.52 5.59 26.58
N PHE A 303 -15.24 5.54 26.25
CA PHE A 303 -14.76 5.32 24.88
C PHE A 303 -15.17 3.94 24.37
N VAL A 304 -14.94 2.89 25.14
CA VAL A 304 -15.30 1.49 24.78
C VAL A 304 -16.80 1.37 24.52
N ALA A 305 -17.64 1.93 25.41
CA ALA A 305 -19.09 1.90 25.25
C ALA A 305 -19.56 2.62 23.96
N ARG A 306 -19.00 3.80 23.68
CA ARG A 306 -19.35 4.55 22.45
C ARG A 306 -18.87 3.81 21.19
N LEU A 307 -17.64 3.29 21.16
CA LEU A 307 -17.12 2.55 20.02
C LEU A 307 -17.94 1.28 19.77
N ARG A 308 -18.27 0.50 20.82
CA ARG A 308 -19.15 -0.68 20.71
C ARG A 308 -20.50 -0.33 20.07
N ASN A 309 -21.13 0.78 20.49
CA ASN A 309 -22.41 1.21 19.93
C ASN A 309 -22.30 1.55 18.44
N ARG A 310 -21.20 2.20 18.02
CA ARG A 310 -20.93 2.51 16.61
C ARG A 310 -20.68 1.23 15.80
N LEU A 311 -19.95 0.25 16.34
CA LEU A 311 -19.73 -1.05 15.70
C LEU A 311 -21.01 -1.85 15.51
N ALA A 312 -21.92 -1.80 16.50
CA ALA A 312 -23.21 -2.46 16.44
C ALA A 312 -24.12 -1.90 15.31
N SER A 313 -23.93 -0.65 14.92
CA SER A 313 -24.69 -0.01 13.84
C SER A 313 -23.99 -0.06 12.48
N LEU A 314 -22.74 -0.54 12.40
CA LEU A 314 -21.97 -0.54 11.16
C LEU A 314 -22.57 -1.51 10.13
N LYS A 315 -22.85 -1.01 8.94
CA LYS A 315 -23.47 -1.79 7.85
C LYS A 315 -22.39 -2.57 7.08
N VAL A 316 -22.32 -3.87 7.38
CA VAL A 316 -21.47 -4.82 6.64
C VAL A 316 -22.28 -5.46 5.52
N GLY A 317 -21.81 -5.37 4.27
CA GLY A 317 -22.56 -5.87 3.13
C GLY A 317 -21.76 -5.95 1.84
N HIS A 318 -22.47 -6.17 0.73
CA HIS A 318 -21.88 -6.25 -0.60
C HIS A 318 -21.19 -4.93 -0.97
N ALA A 319 -19.94 -5.02 -1.47
CA ALA A 319 -19.08 -3.86 -1.73
C ALA A 319 -19.68 -2.81 -2.67
N LEU A 320 -20.48 -3.24 -3.65
CA LEU A 320 -21.15 -2.36 -4.61
C LEU A 320 -22.53 -1.85 -4.11
N GLU A 321 -23.03 -2.37 -3.00
CA GLU A 321 -24.35 -1.98 -2.49
C GLU A 321 -24.29 -0.59 -1.83
N ARG A 322 -25.24 0.26 -2.19
CA ARG A 322 -25.31 1.60 -1.62
C ARG A 322 -25.60 1.57 -0.12
N GLY A 323 -24.77 2.25 0.65
CA GLY A 323 -24.89 2.34 2.10
C GLY A 323 -24.11 1.28 2.86
N THR A 324 -23.42 0.38 2.19
CA THR A 324 -22.40 -0.47 2.80
C THR A 324 -21.24 0.39 3.32
N GLU A 325 -20.90 0.22 4.60
CA GLU A 325 -19.82 0.95 5.27
C GLU A 325 -18.55 0.09 5.41
N MET A 326 -18.71 -1.23 5.45
CA MET A 326 -17.62 -2.20 5.47
C MET A 326 -17.96 -3.36 4.51
N GLY A 327 -17.08 -3.64 3.57
CA GLY A 327 -17.18 -4.73 2.62
C GLY A 327 -16.71 -6.08 3.22
N PRO A 328 -16.62 -7.14 2.40
CA PRO A 328 -16.08 -8.44 2.81
C PRO A 328 -14.57 -8.39 3.04
N VAL A 329 -14.05 -9.42 3.67
CA VAL A 329 -12.63 -9.77 3.66
C VAL A 329 -12.26 -10.28 2.26
N VAL A 330 -11.03 -10.07 1.82
CA VAL A 330 -10.60 -10.28 0.43
C VAL A 330 -10.75 -11.73 -0.05
N ASP A 331 -10.44 -12.71 0.80
CA ASP A 331 -10.56 -14.13 0.46
C ASP A 331 -10.83 -15.00 1.70
N ASP A 332 -11.02 -16.30 1.46
CA ASP A 332 -11.32 -17.28 2.53
C ASP A 332 -10.12 -17.48 3.48
N ASN A 333 -8.89 -17.40 2.97
CA ASN A 333 -7.69 -17.55 3.80
C ASN A 333 -7.56 -16.40 4.79
N GLN A 334 -7.78 -15.16 4.35
CA GLN A 334 -7.73 -14.00 5.21
C GLN A 334 -8.90 -14.00 6.21
N LEU A 335 -10.08 -14.45 5.80
CA LEU A 335 -11.22 -14.63 6.70
C LEU A 335 -10.92 -15.68 7.78
N ALA A 336 -10.37 -16.83 7.40
CA ALA A 336 -9.97 -17.88 8.35
C ALA A 336 -8.92 -17.34 9.33
N GLN A 337 -7.89 -16.65 8.86
CA GLN A 337 -6.88 -16.02 9.71
C GLN A 337 -7.52 -15.04 10.72
N ASN A 338 -8.46 -14.22 10.30
CA ASN A 338 -9.12 -13.27 11.18
C ASN A 338 -9.92 -13.98 12.28
N LEU A 339 -10.63 -15.06 11.94
CA LEU A 339 -11.39 -15.88 12.89
C LEU A 339 -10.46 -16.62 13.87
N ASP A 340 -9.33 -17.15 13.38
CA ASP A 340 -8.31 -17.79 14.23
C ASP A 340 -7.76 -16.80 15.27
N TYR A 341 -7.50 -15.55 14.89
CA TYR A 341 -7.05 -14.53 15.86
C TYR A 341 -8.10 -14.14 16.89
N ILE A 342 -9.38 -14.23 16.55
CA ILE A 342 -10.48 -14.04 17.52
C ILE A 342 -10.46 -15.16 18.56
N ASP A 343 -10.28 -16.41 18.12
CA ASP A 343 -10.19 -17.56 19.03
C ASP A 343 -8.91 -17.52 19.89
N ILE A 344 -7.79 -17.11 19.31
CA ILE A 344 -6.54 -16.87 20.04
C ILE A 344 -6.75 -15.80 21.11
N ALA A 345 -7.36 -14.66 20.78
CA ALA A 345 -7.60 -13.59 21.75
C ALA A 345 -8.45 -14.07 22.94
N LYS A 346 -9.53 -14.83 22.67
CA LYS A 346 -10.37 -15.44 23.69
C LYS A 346 -9.58 -16.44 24.55
N SER A 347 -8.78 -17.30 23.94
CA SER A 347 -7.99 -18.32 24.63
C SER A 347 -6.89 -17.73 25.51
N GLU A 348 -6.34 -16.57 25.15
CA GLU A 348 -5.36 -15.81 25.94
C GLU A 348 -6.02 -14.99 27.07
N GLY A 349 -7.35 -14.96 27.14
CA GLY A 349 -8.11 -14.26 28.20
C GLY A 349 -8.34 -12.77 27.89
N ALA A 350 -8.26 -12.35 26.63
CA ALA A 350 -8.76 -11.03 26.24
C ALA A 350 -10.29 -10.99 26.35
N GLU A 351 -10.83 -9.91 26.92
CA GLU A 351 -12.27 -9.75 27.06
C GLU A 351 -12.89 -9.43 25.72
N HIS A 352 -13.83 -10.25 25.26
CA HIS A 352 -14.57 -10.04 24.03
C HIS A 352 -15.68 -9.02 24.22
N VAL A 353 -15.57 -7.86 23.60
CA VAL A 353 -16.54 -6.75 23.74
C VAL A 353 -17.63 -6.81 22.67
N TRP A 354 -17.25 -7.12 21.42
CA TRP A 354 -18.19 -7.09 20.30
C TRP A 354 -17.71 -7.88 19.09
N GLY A 355 -18.66 -8.52 18.36
CA GLY A 355 -18.54 -9.01 16.98
C GLY A 355 -17.51 -10.11 16.77
N GLY A 356 -17.01 -10.20 15.55
CA GLY A 356 -16.02 -11.21 15.17
C GLY A 356 -16.61 -12.50 14.62
N GLU A 357 -17.91 -12.52 14.34
CA GLU A 357 -18.57 -13.68 13.76
C GLU A 357 -18.59 -13.58 12.21
N ARG A 358 -18.54 -14.74 11.56
CA ARG A 358 -18.90 -14.84 10.15
C ARG A 358 -20.37 -14.45 9.96
N LEU A 359 -20.64 -13.63 8.93
CA LEU A 359 -21.97 -13.13 8.66
C LEU A 359 -22.55 -13.79 7.41
N GLU A 360 -23.82 -14.21 7.50
CA GLU A 360 -24.61 -14.58 6.33
C GLU A 360 -25.20 -13.33 5.68
N ARG A 361 -25.08 -13.23 4.36
CA ARG A 361 -25.61 -12.14 3.54
C ARG A 361 -26.37 -12.74 2.34
N PRO A 362 -27.17 -11.94 1.59
CA PRO A 362 -27.91 -12.44 0.42
C PRO A 362 -27.03 -13.10 -0.63
N THR A 363 -25.76 -12.71 -0.72
CA THR A 363 -24.75 -13.36 -1.57
C THR A 363 -23.75 -14.12 -0.70
N PRO A 364 -23.28 -15.31 -1.13
CA PRO A 364 -22.20 -16.02 -0.43
C PRO A 364 -20.89 -15.27 -0.63
N GLY A 365 -20.37 -14.67 0.44
CA GLY A 365 -19.15 -13.88 0.43
C GLY A 365 -18.36 -14.06 1.73
N HIS A 366 -17.21 -13.39 1.79
CA HIS A 366 -16.28 -13.47 2.93
C HIS A 366 -16.62 -12.43 4.00
N TYR A 367 -17.87 -12.40 4.45
CA TYR A 367 -18.37 -11.41 5.40
C TYR A 367 -18.11 -11.79 6.85
N MET A 368 -17.63 -10.82 7.64
CA MET A 368 -17.54 -10.95 9.11
C MET A 368 -17.93 -9.62 9.78
N SER A 369 -18.42 -9.70 11.00
CA SER A 369 -18.64 -8.51 11.83
C SER A 369 -17.32 -7.95 12.36
N PRO A 370 -17.20 -6.62 12.54
CA PRO A 370 -16.02 -6.04 13.16
C PRO A 370 -15.86 -6.54 14.59
N ALA A 371 -14.62 -6.87 15.01
CA ALA A 371 -14.34 -7.39 16.34
C ALA A 371 -13.63 -6.37 17.23
N LEU A 372 -14.04 -6.30 18.51
CA LEU A 372 -13.41 -5.47 19.52
C LEU A 372 -13.11 -6.28 20.77
N PHE A 373 -11.89 -6.16 21.30
CA PHE A 373 -11.44 -6.80 22.54
C PHE A 373 -10.88 -5.78 23.52
N LEU A 374 -11.01 -6.05 24.84
CA LEU A 374 -10.12 -5.45 25.82
C LEU A 374 -8.96 -6.42 26.02
N ALA A 375 -7.75 -5.92 25.86
CA ALA A 375 -6.57 -6.77 25.87
C ALA A 375 -5.48 -6.20 26.81
N ARG A 376 -4.55 -7.07 27.15
CA ARG A 376 -3.29 -6.67 27.80
C ARG A 376 -2.18 -6.59 26.73
N PRO A 377 -1.10 -5.84 27.00
CA PRO A 377 -0.02 -5.63 26.03
C PRO A 377 0.67 -6.92 25.55
N GLU A 378 0.66 -7.99 26.35
CA GLU A 378 1.25 -9.29 26.01
C GLU A 378 0.39 -10.17 25.11
N HIS A 379 -0.92 -9.92 24.98
CA HIS A 379 -1.81 -10.73 24.13
C HIS A 379 -1.41 -10.59 22.66
N ARG A 380 -1.47 -11.67 21.89
CA ARG A 380 -1.13 -11.69 20.45
C ARG A 380 -2.02 -10.73 19.66
N VAL A 381 -3.29 -10.58 20.02
CA VAL A 381 -4.19 -9.60 19.39
C VAL A 381 -3.68 -8.16 19.53
N ALA A 382 -2.86 -7.84 20.52
CA ALA A 382 -2.23 -6.54 20.73
C ALA A 382 -0.82 -6.43 20.08
N ARG A 383 -0.19 -7.53 19.73
CA ARG A 383 1.20 -7.54 19.24
C ARG A 383 1.36 -7.89 17.77
N GLU A 384 0.53 -8.78 17.24
CA GLU A 384 0.67 -9.31 15.88
C GLU A 384 -0.28 -8.63 14.90
N GLU A 385 0.15 -8.50 13.64
CA GLU A 385 -0.68 -7.95 12.57
C GLU A 385 -1.72 -8.98 12.13
N ILE A 386 -3.00 -8.63 12.24
CA ILE A 386 -4.13 -9.50 11.85
C ILE A 386 -4.55 -9.22 10.41
N PHE A 387 -4.48 -7.97 10.01
CA PHE A 387 -4.85 -7.48 8.68
C PHE A 387 -6.34 -7.68 8.35
N GLY A 388 -7.20 -7.39 9.31
CA GLY A 388 -8.65 -7.55 9.19
C GLY A 388 -9.38 -6.63 10.18
N PRO A 389 -10.71 -6.69 10.24
CA PRO A 389 -11.53 -5.79 11.05
C PRO A 389 -11.54 -6.20 12.54
N VAL A 390 -10.35 -6.34 13.13
CA VAL A 390 -10.13 -6.76 14.51
C VAL A 390 -9.24 -5.74 15.21
N ALA A 391 -9.75 -5.11 16.25
CA ALA A 391 -9.01 -4.17 17.09
C ALA A 391 -9.09 -4.55 18.57
N CYS A 392 -8.08 -4.10 19.32
CA CYS A 392 -8.09 -4.24 20.78
C CYS A 392 -7.88 -2.88 21.47
N VAL A 393 -8.47 -2.75 22.65
CA VAL A 393 -8.29 -1.60 23.55
C VAL A 393 -7.32 -2.00 24.64
N LEU A 394 -6.31 -1.16 24.86
CA LEU A 394 -5.35 -1.23 25.95
C LEU A 394 -5.60 -0.05 26.89
N ARG A 395 -5.66 -0.32 28.20
CA ARG A 395 -5.81 0.74 29.19
C ARG A 395 -4.45 1.31 29.55
N ALA A 396 -4.34 2.64 29.56
CA ALA A 396 -3.16 3.37 30.01
C ALA A 396 -3.49 4.23 31.24
N ASP A 397 -2.57 4.31 32.20
CA ASP A 397 -2.78 5.08 33.42
C ASP A 397 -2.73 6.60 33.16
N ASP A 398 -1.84 6.99 32.26
CA ASP A 398 -1.58 8.37 31.87
C ASP A 398 -0.97 8.46 30.45
N TYR A 399 -0.64 9.68 30.01
CA TYR A 399 -0.03 9.93 28.70
C TYR A 399 1.33 9.25 28.52
N GLU A 400 2.18 9.27 29.54
CA GLU A 400 3.53 8.69 29.49
C GLU A 400 3.45 7.16 29.31
N HIS A 401 2.55 6.51 30.06
CA HIS A 401 2.25 5.08 29.90
C HIS A 401 1.66 4.79 28.51
N ALA A 402 0.73 5.62 28.03
CA ALA A 402 0.15 5.45 26.70
C ALA A 402 1.21 5.55 25.57
N LEU A 403 2.15 6.49 25.68
CA LEU A 403 3.25 6.64 24.73
C LEU A 403 4.24 5.46 24.80
N ALA A 404 4.52 4.98 26.01
CA ALA A 404 5.37 3.79 26.20
C ALA A 404 4.74 2.55 25.55
N LEU A 405 3.45 2.29 25.78
CA LEU A 405 2.70 1.22 25.12
C LEU A 405 2.69 1.38 23.60
N ALA A 406 2.48 2.60 23.09
CA ALA A 406 2.47 2.86 21.65
C ALA A 406 3.80 2.51 20.99
N ASN A 407 4.91 2.74 21.67
CA ASN A 407 6.25 2.47 21.18
C ASN A 407 6.72 1.02 21.41
N ASP A 408 6.07 0.27 22.30
CA ASP A 408 6.39 -1.14 22.60
C ASP A 408 5.82 -2.10 21.54
N THR A 409 6.43 -2.06 20.38
CA THR A 409 6.11 -2.94 19.25
C THR A 409 7.30 -3.01 18.30
N PRO A 410 7.55 -4.14 17.62
CA PRO A 410 8.56 -4.21 16.56
C PRO A 410 8.18 -3.37 15.32
N PHE A 411 6.92 -2.99 15.18
CA PHE A 411 6.43 -2.17 14.08
C PHE A 411 6.62 -0.67 14.34
N GLY A 412 6.56 0.11 13.25
CA GLY A 412 6.70 1.56 13.34
C GLY A 412 6.22 2.29 12.09
N LEU A 413 5.10 1.86 11.47
CA LEU A 413 4.60 2.50 10.26
C LEU A 413 3.96 3.86 10.59
N CYS A 414 2.88 3.86 11.36
CA CYS A 414 2.21 5.09 11.79
C CYS A 414 1.67 4.98 13.23
N ALA A 415 1.31 6.12 13.80
CA ALA A 415 0.64 6.21 15.10
C ALA A 415 -0.24 7.45 15.15
N GLY A 416 -1.35 7.38 15.91
CA GLY A 416 -2.27 8.49 16.13
C GLY A 416 -2.42 8.86 17.60
N ILE A 417 -2.83 10.09 17.85
CA ILE A 417 -3.25 10.58 19.17
C ILE A 417 -4.46 11.48 19.03
N CYS A 418 -5.43 11.31 19.93
CA CYS A 418 -6.56 12.20 20.12
C CYS A 418 -6.38 12.97 21.43
N THR A 419 -6.27 14.30 21.35
CA THR A 419 -6.06 15.19 22.50
C THR A 419 -6.34 16.65 22.11
N THR A 420 -6.79 17.45 23.04
CA THR A 420 -6.89 18.91 22.89
C THR A 420 -5.62 19.63 23.35
N SER A 421 -4.67 18.95 24.00
CA SER A 421 -3.42 19.51 24.48
C SER A 421 -2.39 19.64 23.36
N LEU A 422 -2.13 20.87 22.89
CA LEU A 422 -1.06 21.14 21.94
C LEU A 422 0.31 20.64 22.44
N LYS A 423 0.58 20.76 23.77
CA LYS A 423 1.83 20.27 24.38
C LYS A 423 2.00 18.76 24.19
N ARG A 424 0.97 17.97 24.50
CA ARG A 424 0.99 16.51 24.35
C ARG A 424 1.06 16.10 22.87
N ALA A 425 0.31 16.78 22.00
CA ALA A 425 0.34 16.54 20.56
C ALA A 425 1.74 16.76 19.96
N MET A 426 2.40 17.89 20.30
CA MET A 426 3.75 18.18 19.83
C MET A 426 4.81 17.23 20.42
N HIS A 427 4.66 16.84 21.68
CA HIS A 427 5.53 15.85 22.32
C HIS A 427 5.38 14.48 21.65
N PHE A 428 4.14 14.01 21.41
CA PHE A 428 3.84 12.78 20.72
C PHE A 428 4.48 12.74 19.31
N LYS A 429 4.28 13.77 18.49
CA LYS A 429 4.87 13.85 17.14
C LYS A 429 6.39 13.70 17.15
N ARG A 430 7.06 14.11 18.21
CA ARG A 430 8.53 14.02 18.35
C ARG A 430 9.00 12.67 18.88
N HIS A 431 8.21 12.03 19.76
CA HIS A 431 8.65 10.86 20.53
C HIS A 431 7.98 9.55 20.13
N ALA A 432 6.94 9.56 19.29
CA ALA A 432 6.41 8.34 18.69
C ALA A 432 7.45 7.71 17.73
N ALA A 433 7.79 6.44 17.97
CA ALA A 433 8.84 5.73 17.24
C ALA A 433 8.34 5.16 15.90
N VAL A 434 7.65 6.01 15.12
CA VAL A 434 7.01 5.66 13.84
C VAL A 434 7.47 6.58 12.71
N GLY A 435 7.14 6.22 11.47
CA GLY A 435 7.42 7.07 10.32
C GLY A 435 6.41 8.18 10.09
N MET A 436 5.15 7.95 10.45
CA MET A 436 4.05 8.90 10.25
C MET A 436 3.23 9.07 11.53
N THR A 437 2.87 10.32 11.86
CA THR A 437 2.09 10.64 13.07
C THR A 437 0.86 11.45 12.70
N MET A 438 -0.27 11.12 13.31
CA MET A 438 -1.57 11.79 13.16
C MET A 438 -2.03 12.35 14.49
N VAL A 439 -2.60 13.55 14.48
CA VAL A 439 -3.21 14.18 15.66
C VAL A 439 -4.65 14.50 15.34
N ASN A 440 -5.58 13.95 16.11
CA ASN A 440 -7.02 14.10 15.92
C ASN A 440 -7.52 13.68 14.52
N LEU A 441 -6.82 12.70 13.93
CA LEU A 441 -7.10 12.12 12.62
C LEU A 441 -6.94 10.59 12.70
N PRO A 442 -7.65 9.83 11.84
CA PRO A 442 -7.39 8.41 11.68
C PRO A 442 -5.93 8.16 11.25
N THR A 443 -5.35 7.03 11.62
CA THR A 443 -4.01 6.64 11.15
C THR A 443 -3.97 6.30 9.65
N ALA A 444 -5.12 6.06 9.03
CA ALA A 444 -5.30 5.91 7.60
C ALA A 444 -5.57 7.28 6.93
N GLY A 445 -5.30 7.39 5.62
CA GLY A 445 -5.57 8.63 4.87
C GLY A 445 -4.35 9.53 4.70
N VAL A 446 -3.29 8.99 4.12
CA VAL A 446 -2.06 9.76 3.82
C VAL A 446 -2.20 10.48 2.47
N ASP A 447 -1.77 11.73 2.37
CA ASP A 447 -1.79 12.52 1.15
C ASP A 447 -0.83 11.96 0.08
N PHE A 448 -1.20 12.14 -1.18
CA PHE A 448 -0.47 11.55 -2.32
C PHE A 448 0.90 12.20 -2.60
N HIS A 449 1.14 13.43 -2.15
CA HIS A 449 2.33 14.24 -2.44
C HIS A 449 3.35 14.29 -1.30
N VAL A 450 3.05 13.63 -0.17
CA VAL A 450 3.95 13.57 0.99
C VAL A 450 4.63 12.21 1.09
N PRO A 451 5.79 12.11 1.76
CA PRO A 451 6.49 10.84 1.91
C PRO A 451 5.69 9.85 2.75
N PHE A 452 5.67 8.59 2.31
CA PHE A 452 5.10 7.45 2.99
C PHE A 452 6.21 6.51 3.44
N GLY A 453 6.06 5.91 4.61
CA GLY A 453 6.93 4.86 5.12
C GLY A 453 7.11 4.91 6.63
N GLY A 454 7.58 3.80 7.16
CA GLY A 454 7.73 3.53 8.59
C GLY A 454 9.16 3.57 9.09
N ARG A 455 9.33 2.97 10.25
CA ARG A 455 10.59 2.66 10.94
C ARG A 455 10.53 1.22 11.41
N LYS A 456 11.56 0.75 12.08
CA LYS A 456 11.66 -0.61 12.64
C LYS A 456 11.37 -1.66 11.54
N GLU A 457 10.60 -2.70 11.85
CA GLU A 457 10.29 -3.78 10.90
C GLU A 457 9.23 -3.41 9.84
N SER A 458 8.58 -2.24 9.96
CA SER A 458 7.55 -1.83 9.00
C SER A 458 8.10 -1.35 7.65
N SER A 459 9.33 -0.86 7.59
CA SER A 459 9.90 -0.32 6.34
C SER A 459 11.41 -0.45 6.29
N TYR A 460 11.94 -0.64 5.08
CA TYR A 460 13.36 -0.61 4.80
C TYR A 460 13.67 0.20 3.53
N GLY A 461 14.70 1.02 3.57
CA GLY A 461 15.13 1.85 2.45
C GLY A 461 14.50 3.24 2.44
N ALA A 462 14.49 3.89 1.27
CA ALA A 462 13.98 5.23 1.10
C ALA A 462 12.45 5.29 1.20
N ARG A 463 11.91 6.48 1.46
CA ARG A 463 10.45 6.71 1.55
C ARG A 463 9.78 6.57 0.19
N GLU A 464 8.56 6.08 0.20
CA GLU A 464 7.68 6.11 -0.96
C GLU A 464 6.94 7.45 -1.04
N GLN A 465 6.35 7.73 -2.18
CA GLN A 465 5.58 8.95 -2.47
C GLN A 465 6.35 10.25 -2.27
N GLY A 466 5.73 11.35 -2.69
CA GLY A 466 6.33 12.65 -2.61
C GLY A 466 7.70 12.73 -3.32
N ARG A 467 8.35 13.86 -3.24
CA ARG A 467 9.67 14.06 -3.86
C ARG A 467 10.78 13.16 -3.30
N TYR A 468 10.58 12.62 -2.10
CA TYR A 468 11.56 11.73 -1.45
C TYR A 468 11.68 10.36 -2.15
N ALA A 469 10.70 9.97 -2.97
CA ALA A 469 10.81 8.78 -3.82
C ALA A 469 12.05 8.83 -4.75
N ALA A 470 12.53 10.01 -5.12
CA ALA A 470 13.76 10.20 -5.87
C ALA A 470 14.96 9.48 -5.28
N GLU A 471 15.03 9.37 -3.94
CA GLU A 471 16.13 8.70 -3.24
C GLU A 471 16.23 7.20 -3.58
N PHE A 472 15.12 6.57 -3.87
CA PHE A 472 15.10 5.17 -4.29
C PHE A 472 15.34 5.01 -5.79
N TYR A 473 14.67 5.81 -6.62
CA TYR A 473 14.65 5.64 -8.07
C TYR A 473 15.82 6.29 -8.80
N THR A 474 16.73 6.97 -8.09
CA THR A 474 17.91 7.60 -8.69
C THR A 474 19.20 7.22 -7.98
N THR A 475 20.32 7.37 -8.69
CA THR A 475 21.70 7.37 -8.14
C THR A 475 22.32 8.73 -8.36
N VAL A 476 23.22 9.11 -7.45
CA VAL A 476 23.97 10.37 -7.56
C VAL A 476 25.28 10.13 -8.29
N LYS A 477 25.62 11.03 -9.23
CA LYS A 477 26.88 11.04 -9.97
C LYS A 477 27.53 12.41 -9.84
N THR A 478 28.82 12.41 -9.53
CA THR A 478 29.62 13.65 -9.44
C THR A 478 30.53 13.77 -10.65
N GLY A 479 30.39 14.90 -11.36
CA GLY A 479 31.24 15.27 -12.50
C GLY A 479 32.27 16.32 -12.10
N TYR A 480 33.48 16.21 -12.61
CA TYR A 480 34.53 17.22 -12.47
C TYR A 480 34.99 17.65 -13.86
N MET A 481 35.05 18.97 -14.07
CA MET A 481 35.51 19.53 -15.34
C MET A 481 36.56 20.61 -15.07
N LEU A 482 37.73 20.48 -15.70
CA LEU A 482 38.75 21.52 -15.81
C LEU A 482 38.69 22.05 -17.24
N ALA A 483 38.32 23.34 -17.44
CA ALA A 483 38.28 24.00 -18.75
C ALA A 483 39.61 24.66 -19.10
#